data_a335592d23d1264ebb7ccb87f0d51904
#
_entry.id   a335592d23d1264ebb7ccb87f0d51904
#
_cell.length_a   1.000
_cell.length_b   1.000
_cell.length_c   1.000
_cell.angle_alpha   90.00
_cell.angle_beta   90.00
_cell.angle_gamma   90.00
#
_symmetry.space_group_name_H-M   'P 1'
#
loop_
_entity.id
_entity.type
_entity.pdbx_description
1 polymer ?
#
loop_
_entity_poly.entity_id
_entity_poly.type
_entity_poly.pdbx_seq_one_letter_code
_entity_poly.pdbx_strand_id
1 'polypeptide(L)'
;SYQFGLYGTLGASATDDLARDLQHFAEHAPGGGDDFATLVACFEGPRDLTETGFERLMWQQLQQLHRVDDQPWPEGYASDPEDPHFAWSFHGVAFFVVGLSPASSRLARRFPFPTIVFNPHAQFERLREEGRWARMQEVIRESDRRLQGDINPELTDFGEQSEAKQYSGRPHDADWVAPFDPDDGGD
;
A
#
# COMPACT_ATOMS: atom_id res chain seq x y z
N SER A 1 4.24 15.89 -3.02
CA SER A 1 3.09 16.40 -2.23
C SER A 1 2.47 15.28 -1.39
N TYR A 2 1.85 15.63 -0.25
CA TYR A 2 1.13 14.69 0.63
C TYR A 2 -0.31 15.15 0.74
N GLN A 3 -1.24 14.22 0.50
CA GLN A 3 -2.66 14.41 0.76
C GLN A 3 -3.06 13.55 1.96
N PHE A 4 -3.79 14.11 2.90
CA PHE A 4 -4.26 13.41 4.11
C PHE A 4 -5.78 13.38 4.14
N GLY A 5 -6.34 12.20 4.40
CA GLY A 5 -7.75 12.00 4.70
C GLY A 5 -7.94 11.35 6.07
N LEU A 6 -9.02 11.74 6.76
CA LEU A 6 -9.47 11.09 7.99
C LEU A 6 -10.82 10.44 7.70
N TYR A 7 -10.88 9.13 7.92
CA TYR A 7 -12.04 8.30 7.60
C TYR A 7 -12.56 7.60 8.87
N GLY A 8 -13.78 7.13 8.80
CA GLY A 8 -14.39 6.41 9.93
C GLY A 8 -13.68 5.10 10.28
N THR A 9 -14.37 3.97 10.24
CA THR A 9 -13.83 2.67 10.66
C THR A 9 -13.18 1.96 9.47
N LEU A 10 -11.93 1.53 9.63
CA LEU A 10 -11.22 0.69 8.67
C LEU A 10 -11.98 -0.61 8.38
N GLY A 11 -12.14 -0.96 7.14
CA GLY A 11 -12.65 -2.24 6.66
C GLY A 11 -14.11 -2.25 6.20
N ALA A 12 -14.92 -1.19 6.43
CA ALA A 12 -16.31 -1.20 5.98
C ALA A 12 -16.92 0.18 5.76
N SER A 13 -16.95 1.05 6.77
CA SER A 13 -17.74 2.28 6.72
C SER A 13 -17.07 3.46 6.03
N ALA A 14 -15.83 3.29 5.61
CA ALA A 14 -15.02 4.37 5.02
C ALA A 14 -14.89 4.25 3.48
N THR A 15 -15.45 3.19 2.87
CA THR A 15 -15.14 2.86 1.47
C THR A 15 -15.55 3.95 0.51
N ASP A 16 -16.76 4.51 0.59
CA ASP A 16 -17.26 5.49 -0.37
C ASP A 16 -16.49 6.81 -0.33
N ASP A 17 -16.18 7.30 0.87
CA ASP A 17 -15.42 8.55 1.04
C ASP A 17 -13.96 8.35 0.60
N LEU A 18 -13.34 7.23 0.98
CA LEU A 18 -11.99 6.91 0.58
C LEU A 18 -11.89 6.67 -0.94
N ALA A 19 -12.86 5.97 -1.54
CA ALA A 19 -12.90 5.75 -2.99
C ALA A 19 -12.95 7.07 -3.76
N ARG A 20 -13.79 8.02 -3.33
CA ARG A 20 -13.89 9.36 -3.94
C ARG A 20 -12.57 10.13 -3.85
N ASP A 21 -11.95 10.14 -2.67
CA ASP A 21 -10.68 10.85 -2.46
C ASP A 21 -9.53 10.19 -3.21
N LEU A 22 -9.51 8.85 -3.26
CA LEU A 22 -8.50 8.08 -3.98
C LEU A 22 -8.65 8.25 -5.51
N GLN A 23 -9.89 8.28 -6.01
CA GLN A 23 -10.17 8.61 -7.41
C GLN A 23 -9.63 10.00 -7.75
N HIS A 24 -10.01 11.00 -6.96
CA HIS A 24 -9.51 12.36 -7.16
C HIS A 24 -7.98 12.42 -7.12
N PHE A 25 -7.35 11.68 -6.19
CA PHE A 25 -5.91 11.58 -6.11
C PHE A 25 -5.31 10.91 -7.36
N ALA A 26 -5.88 9.80 -7.83
CA ALA A 26 -5.43 9.10 -9.03
C ALA A 26 -5.48 9.98 -10.28
N GLU A 27 -6.55 10.77 -10.44
CA GLU A 27 -6.73 11.70 -11.57
C GLU A 27 -5.74 12.89 -11.55
N HIS A 28 -5.30 13.33 -10.37
CA HIS A 28 -4.52 14.55 -10.19
C HIS A 28 -3.11 14.30 -9.66
N ALA A 29 -2.77 13.04 -9.34
CA ALA A 29 -1.41 12.70 -8.92
C ALA A 29 -0.42 13.06 -10.04
N PRO A 30 0.68 13.74 -9.73
CA PRO A 30 1.63 14.15 -10.75
C PRO A 30 2.24 12.95 -11.46
N GLY A 31 1.78 12.68 -12.66
CA GLY A 31 2.31 11.63 -13.54
C GLY A 31 3.68 11.97 -14.15
N GLY A 32 4.21 13.16 -13.88
CA GLY A 32 5.46 13.62 -14.46
C GLY A 32 5.99 14.87 -13.75
N GLY A 33 6.96 14.71 -12.90
CA GLY A 33 7.64 15.79 -12.18
C GLY A 33 8.53 15.21 -11.07
N ASP A 34 9.43 16.00 -10.52
CA ASP A 34 10.31 15.59 -9.39
C ASP A 34 9.57 15.35 -8.07
N ASP A 35 8.28 15.63 -8.02
CA ASP A 35 7.47 15.59 -6.80
C ASP A 35 6.83 14.23 -6.58
N PHE A 36 7.18 13.59 -5.45
CA PHE A 36 6.45 12.45 -4.93
C PHE A 36 5.04 12.86 -4.50
N ALA A 37 4.06 12.05 -4.89
CA ALA A 37 2.68 12.17 -4.42
C ALA A 37 2.32 10.96 -3.57
N THR A 38 1.62 11.19 -2.47
CA THR A 38 1.19 10.16 -1.55
C THR A 38 -0.15 10.54 -0.95
N LEU A 39 -1.12 9.62 -0.97
CA LEU A 39 -2.35 9.74 -0.20
C LEU A 39 -2.21 8.93 1.10
N VAL A 40 -2.43 9.59 2.22
CA VAL A 40 -2.39 9.01 3.57
C VAL A 40 -3.81 8.94 4.10
N ALA A 41 -4.40 7.75 4.12
CA ALA A 41 -5.74 7.48 4.63
C ALA A 41 -5.66 7.03 6.08
N CYS A 42 -5.95 7.93 7.01
CA CYS A 42 -6.04 7.65 8.44
C CYS A 42 -7.47 7.24 8.81
N PHE A 43 -7.63 6.25 9.71
CA PHE A 43 -8.93 5.78 10.18
C PHE A 43 -9.09 6.04 11.67
N GLU A 44 -10.26 6.51 12.09
CA GLU A 44 -10.57 6.77 13.49
C GLU A 44 -10.51 5.50 14.36
N GLY A 45 -10.80 4.35 13.76
CA GLY A 45 -10.79 3.06 14.43
C GLY A 45 -10.81 1.87 13.46
N PRO A 46 -10.83 0.65 14.02
CA PRO A 46 -10.66 0.32 15.45
C PRO A 46 -9.21 0.52 15.91
N ARG A 47 -9.01 0.97 17.16
CA ARG A 47 -7.65 1.27 17.69
C ARG A 47 -7.02 0.10 18.43
N ASP A 48 -7.83 -0.80 18.97
CA ASP A 48 -7.38 -1.97 19.74
C ASP A 48 -7.18 -3.19 18.85
N LEU A 49 -6.44 -2.99 17.75
CA LEU A 49 -6.12 -4.06 16.81
C LEU A 49 -4.80 -4.75 17.16
N THR A 50 -4.76 -6.06 17.02
CA THR A 50 -3.51 -6.78 16.86
C THR A 50 -2.93 -6.50 15.47
N GLU A 51 -1.66 -6.79 15.25
CA GLU A 51 -1.01 -6.63 13.94
C GLU A 51 -1.71 -7.46 12.84
N THR A 52 -2.10 -8.71 13.15
CA THR A 52 -2.90 -9.55 12.25
C THR A 52 -4.32 -9.04 12.05
N GLY A 53 -4.91 -8.46 13.08
CA GLY A 53 -6.23 -7.82 12.99
C GLY A 53 -6.22 -6.61 12.07
N PHE A 54 -5.19 -5.79 12.16
CA PHE A 54 -4.96 -4.67 11.26
C PHE A 54 -4.80 -5.15 9.80
N GLU A 55 -3.92 -6.13 9.56
CA GLU A 55 -3.71 -6.68 8.23
C GLU A 55 -5.01 -7.18 7.59
N ARG A 56 -5.81 -7.94 8.34
CA ARG A 56 -7.10 -8.44 7.86
C ARG A 56 -8.04 -7.30 7.45
N LEU A 57 -8.15 -6.24 8.25
CA LEU A 57 -9.01 -5.10 7.94
C LEU A 57 -8.46 -4.25 6.80
N MET A 58 -7.14 -4.11 6.69
CA MET A 58 -6.49 -3.45 5.56
C MET A 58 -6.85 -4.14 4.24
N TRP A 59 -6.68 -5.47 4.16
CA TRP A 59 -7.05 -6.23 2.97
C TRP A 59 -8.55 -6.19 2.68
N GLN A 60 -9.39 -6.24 3.72
CA GLN A 60 -10.83 -6.07 3.56
C GLN A 60 -11.17 -4.69 2.97
N GLN A 61 -10.49 -3.63 3.39
CA GLN A 61 -10.68 -2.28 2.83
C GLN A 61 -10.22 -2.20 1.37
N LEU A 62 -9.07 -2.80 1.05
CA LEU A 62 -8.56 -2.86 -0.33
C LEU A 62 -9.51 -3.65 -1.23
N GLN A 63 -10.07 -4.77 -0.76
CA GLN A 63 -11.08 -5.54 -1.49
C GLN A 63 -12.37 -4.74 -1.73
N GLN A 64 -12.84 -3.98 -0.75
CA GLN A 64 -14.03 -3.16 -0.91
C GLN A 64 -13.83 -2.00 -1.88
N LEU A 65 -12.65 -1.39 -1.89
CA LEU A 65 -12.29 -0.41 -2.89
C LEU A 65 -12.28 -1.03 -4.29
N HIS A 66 -11.69 -2.21 -4.43
CA HIS A 66 -11.67 -2.95 -5.70
C HIS A 66 -13.08 -3.25 -6.23
N ARG A 67 -14.03 -3.63 -5.36
CA ARG A 67 -15.43 -3.89 -5.75
C ARG A 67 -16.18 -2.68 -6.29
N VAL A 68 -15.78 -1.48 -5.95
CA VAL A 68 -16.39 -0.24 -6.43
C VAL A 68 -15.60 0.44 -7.55
N ASP A 69 -14.47 -0.15 -7.93
CA ASP A 69 -13.64 0.30 -9.04
C ASP A 69 -14.14 -0.31 -10.35
N ASP A 70 -14.45 0.52 -11.33
CA ASP A 70 -14.89 0.13 -12.68
C ASP A 70 -13.77 0.22 -13.72
N GLN A 71 -12.56 0.59 -13.30
CA GLN A 71 -11.46 0.77 -14.22
C GLN A 71 -10.62 -0.51 -14.37
N PRO A 72 -10.14 -0.79 -15.57
CA PRO A 72 -9.30 -1.97 -15.79
C PRO A 72 -7.97 -1.86 -15.05
N TRP A 73 -7.41 -3.02 -14.71
CA TRP A 73 -6.06 -3.10 -14.13
C TRP A 73 -5.04 -2.51 -15.10
N PRO A 74 -4.11 -1.66 -14.64
CA PRO A 74 -3.18 -0.98 -15.52
C PRO A 74 -2.19 -1.97 -16.17
N GLU A 75 -1.82 -1.71 -17.43
CA GLU A 75 -0.88 -2.54 -18.17
C GLU A 75 0.49 -2.59 -17.47
N GLY A 76 1.10 -3.77 -17.47
CA GLY A 76 2.41 -4.01 -16.84
C GLY A 76 2.34 -4.48 -15.38
N TYR A 77 1.15 -4.53 -14.78
CA TYR A 77 0.93 -5.01 -13.42
C TYR A 77 -0.02 -6.21 -13.39
N ALA A 78 0.24 -7.16 -12.52
CA ALA A 78 -0.63 -8.31 -12.30
C ALA A 78 -1.68 -7.99 -11.23
N SER A 79 -2.89 -8.54 -11.40
CA SER A 79 -3.98 -8.47 -10.41
C SER A 79 -3.93 -9.63 -9.40
N ASP A 80 -3.27 -10.74 -9.75
CA ASP A 80 -3.08 -11.89 -8.86
C ASP A 80 -2.08 -11.54 -7.74
N PRO A 81 -2.48 -11.59 -6.46
CA PRO A 81 -1.61 -11.22 -5.35
C PRO A 81 -0.44 -12.19 -5.13
N GLU A 82 -0.40 -13.35 -5.78
CA GLU A 82 0.74 -14.26 -5.75
C GLU A 82 1.77 -13.98 -6.86
N ASP A 83 1.38 -13.22 -7.89
CA ASP A 83 2.30 -12.86 -8.99
C ASP A 83 3.40 -11.89 -8.52
N PRO A 84 4.67 -12.10 -8.89
CA PRO A 84 5.76 -11.16 -8.57
C PRO A 84 5.56 -9.73 -9.10
N HIS A 85 4.72 -9.55 -10.12
CA HIS A 85 4.37 -8.23 -10.68
C HIS A 85 3.05 -7.68 -10.13
N PHE A 86 2.55 -8.27 -9.05
CA PHE A 86 1.36 -7.74 -8.39
C PHE A 86 1.60 -6.33 -7.88
N ALA A 87 0.67 -5.44 -8.21
CA ALA A 87 0.52 -4.15 -7.53
C ALA A 87 -0.98 -3.84 -7.40
N TRP A 88 -1.45 -3.54 -6.20
CA TRP A 88 -2.84 -3.19 -6.01
C TRP A 88 -3.21 -1.95 -6.82
N SER A 89 -4.36 -1.99 -7.50
CA SER A 89 -4.79 -0.93 -8.42
C SER A 89 -6.11 -0.32 -8.01
N PHE A 90 -6.29 0.96 -8.30
CA PHE A 90 -7.56 1.67 -8.21
C PHE A 90 -7.60 2.79 -9.26
N HIS A 91 -8.72 2.91 -9.93
CA HIS A 91 -8.97 3.91 -10.99
C HIS A 91 -7.86 3.93 -12.06
N GLY A 92 -7.43 2.72 -12.50
CA GLY A 92 -6.39 2.54 -13.51
C GLY A 92 -4.97 2.93 -13.08
N VAL A 93 -4.73 3.17 -11.79
CA VAL A 93 -3.42 3.51 -11.24
C VAL A 93 -2.94 2.39 -10.29
N ALA A 94 -1.74 1.87 -10.53
CA ALA A 94 -1.10 0.94 -9.62
C ALA A 94 -0.47 1.67 -8.43
N PHE A 95 -0.66 1.13 -7.23
CA PHE A 95 -0.17 1.69 -5.97
C PHE A 95 0.67 0.70 -5.18
N PHE A 96 1.83 1.13 -4.72
CA PHE A 96 2.51 0.49 -3.61
C PHE A 96 1.82 0.90 -2.31
N VAL A 97 1.19 -0.07 -1.64
CA VAL A 97 0.42 0.16 -0.42
C VAL A 97 1.29 -0.03 0.82
N VAL A 98 1.16 0.87 1.79
CA VAL A 98 1.87 0.80 3.07
C VAL A 98 0.89 0.91 4.22
N GLY A 99 0.74 -0.16 4.98
CA GLY A 99 -0.03 -0.20 6.21
C GLY A 99 0.76 0.31 7.40
N LEU A 100 0.14 1.17 8.23
CA LEU A 100 0.68 1.66 9.48
C LEU A 100 -0.33 1.41 10.60
N SER A 101 0.16 0.98 11.76
CA SER A 101 -0.72 0.60 12.87
C SER A 101 -0.05 0.85 14.23
N PRO A 102 -0.82 1.18 15.28
CA PRO A 102 -0.28 1.26 16.64
C PRO A 102 0.36 -0.04 17.13
N ALA A 103 -0.15 -1.18 16.64
CA ALA A 103 0.29 -2.52 17.05
C ALA A 103 1.45 -3.08 16.22
N SER A 104 1.96 -2.33 15.24
CA SER A 104 3.03 -2.86 14.39
C SER A 104 4.28 -3.24 15.20
N SER A 105 4.80 -4.44 14.94
CA SER A 105 6.06 -4.92 15.50
C SER A 105 7.25 -4.09 14.98
N ARG A 106 7.17 -3.61 13.75
CA ARG A 106 8.18 -2.74 13.15
C ARG A 106 7.96 -1.28 13.52
N LEU A 107 8.97 -0.65 14.12
CA LEU A 107 8.91 0.75 14.56
C LEU A 107 8.61 1.73 13.42
N ALA A 108 9.16 1.49 12.24
CA ALA A 108 8.91 2.31 11.04
C ALA A 108 7.45 2.25 10.55
N ARG A 109 6.67 1.27 11.01
CA ARG A 109 5.26 1.09 10.68
C ARG A 109 4.31 1.47 11.84
N ARG A 110 4.85 1.93 12.98
CA ARG A 110 4.02 2.38 14.10
C ARG A 110 3.47 3.77 13.85
N PHE A 111 2.15 3.87 13.92
CA PHE A 111 1.43 5.13 13.82
C PHE A 111 0.23 5.12 14.77
N PRO A 112 -0.17 6.27 15.37
CA PRO A 112 -1.23 6.31 16.38
C PRO A 112 -2.61 5.85 15.91
N PHE A 113 -2.84 5.81 14.60
CA PHE A 113 -4.10 5.42 13.97
C PHE A 113 -3.85 4.29 12.97
N PRO A 114 -4.82 3.37 12.76
CA PRO A 114 -4.81 2.51 11.59
C PRO A 114 -4.74 3.40 10.34
N THR A 115 -3.79 3.14 9.46
CA THR A 115 -3.53 4.01 8.32
C THR A 115 -3.14 3.17 7.11
N ILE A 116 -3.66 3.53 5.95
CA ILE A 116 -3.23 3.00 4.65
C ILE A 116 -2.62 4.15 3.86
N VAL A 117 -1.42 3.94 3.34
CA VAL A 117 -0.70 4.91 2.51
C VAL A 117 -0.64 4.38 1.09
N PHE A 118 -1.11 5.18 0.15
CA PHE A 118 -1.13 4.86 -1.28
C PHE A 118 -0.06 5.66 -2.00
N ASN A 119 0.90 4.95 -2.60
CA ASN A 119 2.01 5.54 -3.33
C ASN A 119 1.93 5.09 -4.80
N PRO A 120 1.68 5.97 -5.78
CA PRO A 120 1.65 5.57 -7.19
C PRO A 120 2.96 4.90 -7.63
N HIS A 121 2.86 3.74 -8.28
CA HIS A 121 4.03 2.99 -8.76
C HIS A 121 4.88 3.77 -9.76
N ALA A 122 4.27 4.56 -10.61
CA ALA A 122 4.95 5.36 -11.64
C ALA A 122 6.09 6.23 -11.07
N GLN A 123 5.98 6.70 -9.82
CA GLN A 123 7.05 7.49 -9.19
C GLN A 123 8.29 6.66 -8.86
N PHE A 124 8.13 5.37 -8.55
CA PHE A 124 9.26 4.46 -8.28
C PHE A 124 9.92 4.00 -9.58
N GLU A 125 9.15 3.78 -10.64
CA GLU A 125 9.68 3.47 -11.97
C GLU A 125 10.57 4.58 -12.49
N ARG A 126 10.11 5.83 -12.37
CA ARG A 126 10.91 6.99 -12.72
C ARG A 126 12.22 7.07 -11.93
N LEU A 127 12.20 6.77 -10.62
CA LEU A 127 13.45 6.71 -9.85
C LEU A 127 14.43 5.65 -10.35
N ARG A 128 13.91 4.51 -10.86
CA ARG A 128 14.74 3.47 -11.47
C ARG A 128 15.34 3.96 -12.78
N GLU A 129 14.55 4.58 -13.65
CA GLU A 129 14.99 5.15 -14.92
C GLU A 129 16.07 6.23 -14.71
N GLU A 130 15.91 7.08 -13.69
CA GLU A 130 16.89 8.11 -13.32
C GLU A 130 18.13 7.57 -12.59
N GLY A 131 18.20 6.27 -12.29
CA GLY A 131 19.30 5.66 -11.52
C GLY A 131 19.34 6.07 -10.03
N ARG A 132 18.28 6.67 -9.51
CA ARG A 132 18.17 7.18 -8.12
C ARG A 132 17.60 6.13 -7.16
N TRP A 133 17.05 5.05 -7.67
CA TRP A 133 16.39 4.00 -6.89
C TRP A 133 17.34 3.33 -5.89
N ALA A 134 18.55 2.94 -6.32
CA ALA A 134 19.53 2.28 -5.46
C ALA A 134 19.87 3.12 -4.21
N ARG A 135 20.01 4.44 -4.38
CA ARG A 135 20.27 5.36 -3.27
C ARG A 135 19.07 5.44 -2.32
N MET A 136 17.85 5.45 -2.84
CA MET A 136 16.64 5.45 -2.00
C MET A 136 16.54 4.17 -1.19
N GLN A 137 16.78 3.01 -1.80
CA GLN A 137 16.82 1.73 -1.09
C GLN A 137 17.86 1.71 0.04
N GLU A 138 19.05 2.25 -0.21
CA GLU A 138 20.10 2.34 0.80
C GLU A 138 19.65 3.19 2.00
N VAL A 139 19.01 4.33 1.76
CA VAL A 139 18.46 5.20 2.81
C VAL A 139 17.36 4.47 3.60
N ILE A 140 16.46 3.75 2.94
CA ILE A 140 15.40 2.98 3.59
C ILE A 140 16.01 1.89 4.47
N ARG A 141 16.94 1.09 3.93
CA ARG A 141 17.62 0.01 4.66
C ARG A 141 18.42 0.52 5.86
N GLU A 142 19.08 1.65 5.71
CA GLU A 142 19.84 2.26 6.82
C GLU A 142 18.90 2.80 7.90
N SER A 143 17.76 3.39 7.51
CA SER A 143 16.72 3.84 8.44
C SER A 143 16.12 2.67 9.21
N ASP A 144 15.84 1.55 8.55
CA ASP A 144 15.36 0.32 9.17
C ASP A 144 16.35 -0.23 10.20
N ARG A 145 17.63 -0.35 9.82
CA ARG A 145 18.68 -0.80 10.76
C ARG A 145 18.77 0.10 11.98
N ARG A 146 18.72 1.42 11.78
CA ARG A 146 18.83 2.38 12.87
C ARG A 146 17.64 2.36 13.82
N LEU A 147 16.41 2.15 13.29
CA LEU A 147 15.19 2.16 14.07
C LEU A 147 14.90 0.82 14.74
N GLN A 148 15.13 -0.29 14.03
CA GLN A 148 14.71 -1.63 14.44
C GLN A 148 15.89 -2.53 14.83
N GLY A 149 17.11 -2.24 14.36
CA GLY A 149 18.29 -3.08 14.51
C GLY A 149 18.47 -4.09 13.37
N ASP A 150 17.46 -4.29 12.54
CA ASP A 150 17.48 -5.18 11.36
C ASP A 150 16.78 -4.54 10.15
N ILE A 151 16.90 -5.17 8.99
CA ILE A 151 16.15 -4.81 7.78
C ILE A 151 14.86 -5.62 7.75
N ASN A 152 13.77 -5.02 7.26
CA ASN A 152 12.54 -5.77 7.02
C ASN A 152 12.80 -6.94 6.05
N PRO A 153 12.59 -8.21 6.46
CA PRO A 153 12.86 -9.36 5.61
C PRO A 153 11.96 -9.44 4.37
N GLU A 154 10.79 -8.77 4.41
CA GLU A 154 9.86 -8.73 3.27
C GLU A 154 10.25 -7.69 2.20
N LEU A 155 11.31 -6.87 2.43
CA LEU A 155 11.77 -5.90 1.45
C LEU A 155 12.47 -6.60 0.28
N THR A 156 11.75 -6.74 -0.82
CA THR A 156 12.22 -7.26 -2.11
C THR A 156 11.98 -6.23 -3.20
N ASP A 157 12.66 -6.38 -4.34
CA ASP A 157 12.41 -5.54 -5.50
C ASP A 157 11.17 -6.02 -6.26
N PHE A 158 10.47 -5.07 -6.88
CA PHE A 158 9.32 -5.36 -7.73
C PHE A 158 9.72 -6.35 -8.85
N GLY A 159 8.94 -7.41 -9.02
CA GLY A 159 9.21 -8.49 -9.97
C GLY A 159 10.05 -9.65 -9.41
N GLU A 160 10.60 -9.56 -8.19
CA GLU A 160 11.28 -10.68 -7.52
C GLU A 160 10.29 -11.53 -6.69
N GLN A 161 9.43 -10.87 -5.94
CA GLN A 161 8.34 -11.46 -5.17
C GLN A 161 7.15 -10.49 -5.16
N SER A 162 5.95 -11.03 -4.91
CA SER A 162 4.77 -10.19 -4.76
C SER A 162 4.94 -9.19 -3.62
N GLU A 163 4.65 -7.94 -3.90
CA GLU A 163 4.70 -6.88 -2.89
C GLU A 163 3.55 -6.94 -1.87
N ALA A 164 2.54 -7.79 -2.10
CA ALA A 164 1.43 -8.00 -1.17
C ALA A 164 1.92 -8.32 0.25
N LYS A 165 3.01 -9.08 0.39
CA LYS A 165 3.65 -9.41 1.68
C LYS A 165 4.22 -8.17 2.40
N GLN A 166 4.49 -7.11 1.68
CA GLN A 166 5.08 -5.88 2.25
C GLN A 166 4.03 -4.91 2.79
N TYR A 167 2.77 -5.03 2.37
CA TYR A 167 1.73 -4.02 2.61
C TYR A 167 1.43 -3.81 4.09
N SER A 168 1.20 -4.87 4.86
CA SER A 168 0.91 -4.74 6.30
C SER A 168 2.14 -4.39 7.15
N GLY A 169 3.35 -4.69 6.66
CA GLY A 169 4.61 -4.55 7.38
C GLY A 169 4.88 -5.64 8.42
N ARG A 170 4.00 -6.63 8.54
CA ARG A 170 4.15 -7.81 9.38
C ARG A 170 5.00 -8.86 8.66
N PRO A 171 5.85 -9.64 9.37
CA PRO A 171 6.48 -10.81 8.77
C PRO A 171 5.43 -11.90 8.49
N HIS A 172 5.61 -12.64 7.39
CA HIS A 172 4.71 -13.69 6.95
C HIS A 172 5.43 -15.04 6.85
N ASP A 173 4.65 -16.10 7.01
CA ASP A 173 5.10 -17.44 6.70
C ASP A 173 5.23 -17.61 5.16
N ALA A 174 6.02 -18.60 4.74
CA ALA A 174 6.32 -18.80 3.32
C ALA A 174 5.07 -19.11 2.47
N ASP A 175 4.08 -19.77 3.08
CA ASP A 175 2.80 -20.17 2.47
C ASP A 175 1.68 -19.13 2.65
N TRP A 176 1.97 -17.96 3.20
CA TRP A 176 0.96 -16.91 3.34
C TRP A 176 0.59 -16.33 1.97
N VAL A 177 -0.70 -16.23 1.74
CA VAL A 177 -1.30 -15.60 0.56
C VAL A 177 -2.16 -14.43 1.01
N ALA A 178 -2.11 -13.33 0.28
CA ALA A 178 -2.94 -12.16 0.57
C ALA A 178 -4.43 -12.51 0.38
N PRO A 179 -5.30 -12.14 1.33
CA PRO A 179 -6.74 -12.40 1.23
C PRO A 179 -7.41 -11.37 0.31
N PHE A 180 -7.05 -11.42 -0.96
CA PHE A 180 -7.55 -10.53 -2.01
C PHE A 180 -7.99 -11.38 -3.22
N ASP A 181 -9.18 -11.12 -3.70
CA ASP A 181 -9.78 -11.78 -4.87
C ASP A 181 -9.88 -10.78 -6.03
N PRO A 182 -9.04 -10.88 -7.06
CA PRO A 182 -9.07 -9.97 -8.20
C PRO A 182 -10.31 -10.14 -9.08
N ASP A 183 -11.00 -11.28 -9.00
CA ASP A 183 -12.22 -11.56 -9.78
C ASP A 183 -13.49 -11.04 -9.08
N ASP A 184 -13.39 -10.61 -7.81
CA ASP A 184 -14.49 -10.01 -7.04
C ASP A 184 -14.44 -8.47 -7.15
N GLY A 185 -14.35 -7.97 -8.37
CA GLY A 185 -14.37 -6.54 -8.73
C GLY A 185 -15.71 -6.08 -9.25
N GLY A 186 -15.86 -4.78 -9.49
CA GLY A 186 -17.02 -4.20 -10.17
C GLY A 186 -17.09 -4.65 -11.64
N ASP A 187 -18.28 -5.05 -12.09
CA ASP A 187 -18.62 -5.33 -13.50
C ASP A 187 -18.78 -4.02 -14.31
#